data_2951f2c51cab64e14bf8ca01b7eb3d85
#
_entry.id   2951f2c51cab64e14bf8ca01b7eb3d85
#
_cell.length_a   1.000
_cell.length_b   1.000
_cell.length_c   1.000
_cell.angle_alpha   90.00
_cell.angle_beta   90.00
_cell.angle_gamma   90.00
#
_symmetry.space_group_name_H-M   'P 1'
#
loop_
_entity.id
_entity.type
_entity.pdbx_description
1 polymer ?
#
loop_
_entity_poly.entity_id
_entity_poly.type
_entity_poly.pdbx_seq_one_letter_code
_entity_poly.pdbx_strand_id
1 'polypeptide(L)'
;MQKRKFLTPEEVSLLLDTALNGANPERNHCLILMAFLHGFRVSELLRLRLSDIDLHGRQIHVARLKNSFSTVHPLIPREVRSLRAWLRVRKKMADTGNDWLFISRSGRPLSRQQFYYLLARLSQTTDIPVCAHPHMLRHACGYALADNGADTRLIQDYLGHRNIRHTVRYTASNAARFGGVWRRKRGRKGQQNDPKCKPPLTDGRILSDTHLPCQ
;
A
#
# COMPACT_ATOMS: atom_id res chain seq x y z
N MET A 1 -2.23 -14.32 -30.07
CA MET A 1 -2.56 -13.33 -29.04
C MET A 1 -1.62 -13.47 -27.85
N GLN A 2 -0.90 -12.42 -27.50
CA GLN A 2 -0.01 -12.44 -26.33
C GLN A 2 -0.87 -12.43 -25.06
N LYS A 3 -0.83 -13.49 -24.24
CA LYS A 3 -1.60 -13.55 -23.00
C LYS A 3 -1.17 -12.43 -22.06
N ARG A 4 -2.11 -11.61 -21.58
CA ARG A 4 -1.88 -10.55 -20.59
C ARG A 4 -1.20 -11.13 -19.35
N LYS A 5 -0.20 -10.40 -18.81
CA LYS A 5 0.65 -10.85 -17.69
C LYS A 5 0.33 -10.16 -16.36
N PHE A 6 -0.77 -9.44 -16.27
CA PHE A 6 -1.22 -8.73 -15.06
C PHE A 6 -2.73 -8.82 -14.91
N LEU A 7 -3.22 -8.56 -13.71
CA LEU A 7 -4.64 -8.44 -13.39
C LEU A 7 -5.03 -6.97 -13.37
N THR A 8 -6.26 -6.66 -13.80
CA THR A 8 -6.82 -5.31 -13.62
C THR A 8 -7.25 -5.10 -12.16
N PRO A 9 -7.46 -3.86 -11.71
CA PRO A 9 -7.99 -3.59 -10.36
C PRO A 9 -9.31 -4.29 -10.08
N GLU A 10 -10.22 -4.34 -11.08
CA GLU A 10 -11.52 -5.00 -11.00
C GLU A 10 -11.36 -6.52 -10.82
N GLU A 11 -10.45 -7.14 -11.56
CA GLU A 11 -10.16 -8.57 -11.43
C GLU A 11 -9.52 -8.91 -10.07
N VAL A 12 -8.68 -8.03 -9.55
CA VAL A 12 -8.14 -8.20 -8.19
C VAL A 12 -9.27 -8.09 -7.15
N SER A 13 -10.19 -7.13 -7.31
CA SER A 13 -11.36 -7.02 -6.44
C SER A 13 -12.21 -8.27 -6.50
N LEU A 14 -12.50 -8.77 -7.69
CA LEU A 14 -13.29 -9.99 -7.89
C LEU A 14 -12.63 -11.23 -7.23
N LEU A 15 -11.31 -11.36 -7.32
CA LEU A 15 -10.57 -12.43 -6.61
C LEU A 15 -10.67 -12.29 -5.09
N LEU A 16 -10.63 -11.07 -4.56
CA LEU A 16 -10.76 -10.82 -3.12
C LEU A 16 -12.17 -11.17 -2.63
N ASP A 17 -13.20 -10.77 -3.35
CA ASP A 17 -14.60 -11.04 -3.00
C ASP A 17 -14.89 -12.55 -3.08
N THR A 18 -14.40 -13.21 -4.12
CA THR A 18 -14.54 -14.67 -4.28
C THR A 18 -13.79 -15.43 -3.18
N ALA A 19 -12.63 -14.93 -2.75
CA ALA A 19 -11.90 -15.53 -1.65
C ALA A 19 -12.66 -15.49 -0.32
N LEU A 20 -13.48 -14.45 -0.08
CA LEU A 20 -14.33 -14.33 1.13
C LEU A 20 -15.47 -15.34 1.12
N ASN A 21 -15.94 -15.78 -0.04
CA ASN A 21 -17.03 -16.75 -0.19
C ASN A 21 -16.53 -18.22 -0.26
N GLY A 22 -15.21 -18.41 -0.18
CA GLY A 22 -14.57 -19.73 -0.32
C GLY A 22 -14.08 -20.35 0.98
N ALA A 23 -13.27 -21.39 0.87
CA ALA A 23 -12.63 -22.04 2.02
C ALA A 23 -11.51 -21.14 2.60
N ASN A 24 -11.43 -21.06 3.93
CA ASN A 24 -10.48 -20.22 4.69
C ASN A 24 -10.51 -18.74 4.24
N PRO A 25 -11.69 -18.08 4.30
CA PRO A 25 -11.91 -16.78 3.68
C PRO A 25 -10.96 -15.71 4.20
N GLU A 26 -10.80 -15.59 5.53
CA GLU A 26 -9.96 -14.54 6.12
C GLU A 26 -8.49 -14.70 5.71
N ARG A 27 -7.99 -15.93 5.70
CA ARG A 27 -6.61 -16.22 5.27
C ARG A 27 -6.40 -15.87 3.80
N ASN A 28 -7.29 -16.39 2.95
CA ASN A 28 -7.12 -16.28 1.50
C ASN A 28 -7.29 -14.83 1.03
N HIS A 29 -8.28 -14.12 1.58
CA HIS A 29 -8.46 -12.70 1.33
C HIS A 29 -7.22 -11.89 1.79
N CYS A 30 -6.74 -12.12 3.01
CA CYS A 30 -5.56 -11.42 3.53
C CYS A 30 -4.31 -11.71 2.68
N LEU A 31 -4.10 -12.96 2.30
CA LEU A 31 -2.96 -13.40 1.49
C LEU A 31 -2.95 -12.72 0.12
N ILE A 32 -4.10 -12.67 -0.58
CA ILE A 32 -4.24 -12.04 -1.89
C ILE A 32 -4.09 -10.52 -1.77
N LEU A 33 -4.72 -9.90 -0.78
CA LEU A 33 -4.66 -8.46 -0.54
C LEU A 33 -3.23 -7.99 -0.31
N MET A 34 -2.48 -8.67 0.56
CA MET A 34 -1.08 -8.35 0.83
C MET A 34 -0.18 -8.62 -0.36
N ALA A 35 -0.42 -9.71 -1.12
CA ALA A 35 0.31 -9.99 -2.35
C ALA A 35 0.17 -8.84 -3.37
N PHE A 36 -1.03 -8.30 -3.50
CA PHE A 36 -1.32 -7.19 -4.40
C PHE A 36 -0.74 -5.88 -3.89
N LEU A 37 -1.08 -5.45 -2.67
CA LEU A 37 -0.73 -4.12 -2.18
C LEU A 37 0.77 -3.92 -2.00
N HIS A 38 1.51 -4.94 -1.56
CA HIS A 38 2.96 -4.85 -1.37
C HIS A 38 3.78 -5.40 -2.54
N GLY A 39 3.12 -5.97 -3.54
CA GLY A 39 3.78 -6.55 -4.71
C GLY A 39 4.82 -7.61 -4.35
N PHE A 40 4.57 -8.41 -3.31
CA PHE A 40 5.49 -9.46 -2.86
C PHE A 40 5.81 -10.49 -3.97
N ARG A 41 7.03 -10.97 -3.98
CA ARG A 41 7.29 -12.28 -4.57
C ARG A 41 6.65 -13.36 -3.69
N VAL A 42 6.16 -14.44 -4.31
CA VAL A 42 5.49 -15.52 -3.55
C VAL A 42 6.33 -16.04 -2.37
N SER A 43 7.63 -16.16 -2.54
CA SER A 43 8.52 -16.61 -1.47
C SER A 43 8.75 -15.58 -0.37
N GLU A 44 8.64 -14.27 -0.68
CA GLU A 44 8.70 -13.21 0.32
C GLU A 44 7.43 -13.23 1.17
N LEU A 45 6.26 -13.26 0.52
CA LEU A 45 4.95 -13.31 1.17
C LEU A 45 4.80 -14.50 2.12
N LEU A 46 5.17 -15.70 1.65
CA LEU A 46 5.01 -16.93 2.42
C LEU A 46 6.07 -17.12 3.51
N ARG A 47 7.10 -16.28 3.53
CA ARG A 47 8.09 -16.23 4.60
C ARG A 47 7.82 -15.18 5.67
N LEU A 48 6.75 -14.42 5.54
CA LEU A 48 6.36 -13.43 6.55
C LEU A 48 6.11 -14.11 7.90
N ARG A 49 6.59 -13.45 8.94
CA ARG A 49 6.43 -13.84 10.34
C ARG A 49 5.42 -12.92 11.03
N LEU A 50 4.90 -13.35 12.15
CA LEU A 50 4.06 -12.48 12.99
C LEU A 50 4.86 -11.26 13.47
N SER A 51 6.14 -11.43 13.74
CA SER A 51 7.08 -10.39 14.14
C SER A 51 7.34 -9.34 13.06
N ASP A 52 7.09 -9.64 11.78
CA ASP A 52 7.22 -8.67 10.68
C ASP A 52 6.06 -7.65 10.65
N ILE A 53 4.98 -7.89 11.41
CA ILE A 53 3.76 -7.08 11.38
C ILE A 53 3.65 -6.24 12.64
N ASP A 54 3.72 -4.93 12.50
CA ASP A 54 3.36 -3.98 13.55
C ASP A 54 1.97 -3.38 13.28
N LEU A 55 0.95 -3.96 13.92
CA LEU A 55 -0.42 -3.48 13.78
C LEU A 55 -0.68 -2.15 14.52
N HIS A 56 0.15 -1.81 15.52
CA HIS A 56 0.03 -0.55 16.26
C HIS A 56 0.64 0.58 15.45
N GLY A 57 1.88 0.43 15.02
CA GLY A 57 2.57 1.37 14.14
C GLY A 57 2.07 1.34 12.70
N ARG A 58 1.18 0.40 12.34
CA ARG A 58 0.65 0.19 10.98
C ARG A 58 1.75 0.05 9.95
N GLN A 59 2.67 -0.84 10.22
CA GLN A 59 3.83 -1.10 9.36
C GLN A 59 4.06 -2.59 9.16
N ILE A 60 4.68 -2.93 8.05
CA ILE A 60 5.17 -4.27 7.76
C ILE A 60 6.62 -4.21 7.33
N HIS A 61 7.46 -5.03 7.96
CA HIS A 61 8.85 -5.23 7.56
C HIS A 61 8.93 -6.23 6.41
N VAL A 62 9.48 -5.79 5.30
CA VAL A 62 9.59 -6.58 4.07
C VAL A 62 11.02 -7.01 3.88
N ALA A 63 11.34 -8.23 4.29
CA ALA A 63 12.64 -8.84 4.00
C ALA A 63 12.71 -9.23 2.52
N ARG A 64 13.51 -8.51 1.73
CA ARG A 64 13.69 -8.80 0.31
C ARG A 64 14.73 -9.90 0.12
N LEU A 65 14.39 -10.86 -0.72
CA LEU A 65 15.31 -11.93 -1.12
C LEU A 65 16.25 -11.46 -2.24
N LYS A 66 17.38 -12.13 -2.38
CA LYS A 66 18.36 -11.93 -3.49
C LYS A 66 19.01 -10.54 -3.49
N ASN A 67 19.65 -10.15 -2.38
CA ASN A 67 20.46 -8.91 -2.28
C ASN A 67 19.69 -7.61 -2.63
N SER A 68 18.37 -7.58 -2.42
CA SER A 68 17.58 -6.35 -2.43
C SER A 68 17.48 -5.80 -1.02
N PHE A 69 17.43 -4.47 -0.86
CA PHE A 69 17.28 -3.83 0.44
C PHE A 69 15.93 -4.19 1.05
N SER A 70 15.94 -4.56 2.34
CA SER A 70 14.72 -4.69 3.12
C SER A 70 14.04 -3.32 3.26
N THR A 71 12.73 -3.29 3.21
CA THR A 71 11.93 -2.07 3.27
C THR A 71 10.86 -2.17 4.33
N VAL A 72 10.40 -1.04 4.82
CA VAL A 72 9.21 -0.96 5.68
C VAL A 72 8.09 -0.35 4.84
N HIS A 73 6.95 -1.03 4.79
CA HIS A 73 5.78 -0.53 4.07
C HIS A 73 4.67 -0.14 5.05
N PRO A 74 3.91 0.92 4.79
CA PRO A 74 2.74 1.25 5.60
C PRO A 74 1.62 0.26 5.34
N LEU A 75 0.85 -0.07 6.39
CA LEU A 75 -0.38 -0.85 6.29
C LEU A 75 -1.58 0.09 6.22
N ILE A 76 -2.34 0.01 5.15
CA ILE A 76 -3.57 0.80 5.02
C ILE A 76 -4.71 0.21 5.87
N PRO A 77 -5.75 0.99 6.22
CA PRO A 77 -6.82 0.54 7.12
C PRO A 77 -7.51 -0.76 6.71
N ARG A 78 -7.71 -1.00 5.40
CA ARG A 78 -8.33 -2.24 4.92
C ARG A 78 -7.43 -3.46 5.14
N GLU A 79 -6.11 -3.32 5.06
CA GLU A 79 -5.16 -4.39 5.36
C GLU A 79 -5.15 -4.72 6.85
N VAL A 80 -5.11 -3.70 7.69
CA VAL A 80 -5.18 -3.88 9.16
C VAL A 80 -6.43 -4.65 9.55
N ARG A 81 -7.60 -4.35 8.93
CA ARG A 81 -8.83 -5.10 9.15
C ARG A 81 -8.71 -6.57 8.72
N SER A 82 -8.18 -6.80 7.52
CA SER A 82 -7.99 -8.14 6.97
C SER A 82 -6.99 -8.97 7.79
N LEU A 83 -5.87 -8.37 8.18
CA LEU A 83 -4.87 -8.98 9.07
C LEU A 83 -5.47 -9.35 10.43
N ARG A 84 -6.20 -8.45 11.06
CA ARG A 84 -6.88 -8.71 12.35
C ARG A 84 -7.90 -9.85 12.24
N ALA A 85 -8.66 -9.91 11.14
CA ALA A 85 -9.60 -11.00 10.89
C ALA A 85 -8.85 -12.34 10.75
N TRP A 86 -7.80 -12.38 9.92
CA TRP A 86 -6.99 -13.58 9.77
C TRP A 86 -6.31 -14.01 11.08
N LEU A 87 -5.69 -13.10 11.81
CA LEU A 87 -4.97 -13.40 13.05
C LEU A 87 -5.91 -13.97 14.13
N ARG A 88 -7.18 -13.53 14.19
CA ARG A 88 -8.19 -14.11 15.08
C ARG A 88 -8.48 -15.58 14.73
N VAL A 89 -8.61 -15.90 13.45
CA VAL A 89 -8.81 -17.28 12.99
C VAL A 89 -7.56 -18.11 13.22
N ARG A 90 -6.40 -17.57 12.87
CA ARG A 90 -5.10 -18.24 13.06
C ARG A 90 -4.85 -18.62 14.51
N LYS A 91 -5.20 -17.76 15.47
CA LYS A 91 -5.07 -18.04 16.92
C LYS A 91 -5.90 -19.25 17.38
N LYS A 92 -7.02 -19.52 16.70
CA LYS A 92 -7.89 -20.68 16.98
C LYS A 92 -7.43 -21.96 16.28
N MET A 93 -6.60 -21.84 15.25
CA MET A 93 -5.95 -22.99 14.63
C MET A 93 -4.94 -23.55 15.63
N ALA A 94 -4.79 -24.87 15.69
CA ALA A 94 -3.97 -25.57 16.68
C ALA A 94 -2.68 -24.83 17.04
N ASP A 95 -2.27 -24.95 18.29
CA ASP A 95 -1.02 -24.39 18.78
C ASP A 95 0.13 -24.87 17.89
N THR A 96 0.53 -24.01 16.98
CA THR A 96 1.47 -24.38 15.93
C THR A 96 2.91 -24.23 16.39
N GLY A 97 3.14 -23.62 17.55
CA GLY A 97 4.50 -23.34 18.06
C GLY A 97 5.37 -22.52 17.10
N ASN A 98 4.78 -22.03 15.99
CA ASN A 98 5.50 -21.27 14.97
C ASN A 98 4.92 -19.88 14.76
N ASP A 99 5.76 -18.99 14.26
CA ASP A 99 5.43 -17.57 14.03
C ASP A 99 5.15 -17.23 12.56
N TRP A 100 4.99 -18.20 11.67
CA TRP A 100 4.63 -17.94 10.27
C TRP A 100 3.29 -17.20 10.17
N LEU A 101 3.26 -16.11 9.41
CA LEU A 101 2.01 -15.35 9.23
C LEU A 101 0.94 -16.19 8.55
N PHE A 102 1.28 -16.88 7.46
CA PHE A 102 0.33 -17.68 6.68
C PHE A 102 0.58 -19.18 6.85
N ILE A 103 -0.41 -19.84 7.43
CA ILE A 103 -0.38 -21.30 7.71
C ILE A 103 -1.52 -22.03 7.03
N SER A 104 -1.32 -23.32 6.81
CA SER A 104 -2.34 -24.27 6.38
C SER A 104 -3.22 -24.70 7.56
N ARG A 105 -4.27 -25.47 7.31
CA ARG A 105 -5.10 -26.05 8.38
C ARG A 105 -4.31 -26.95 9.34
N SER A 106 -3.24 -27.57 8.87
CA SER A 106 -2.36 -28.40 9.69
C SER A 106 -1.29 -27.62 10.46
N GLY A 107 -1.38 -26.28 10.50
CA GLY A 107 -0.42 -25.42 11.17
C GLY A 107 0.91 -25.25 10.45
N ARG A 108 1.13 -25.91 9.31
CA ARG A 108 2.36 -25.79 8.52
C ARG A 108 2.37 -24.53 7.65
N PRO A 109 3.54 -23.94 7.36
CA PRO A 109 3.64 -22.84 6.41
C PRO A 109 2.97 -23.18 5.07
N LEU A 110 2.32 -22.19 4.43
CA LEU A 110 1.80 -22.39 3.09
C LEU A 110 2.94 -22.58 2.08
N SER A 111 2.78 -23.54 1.18
CA SER A 111 3.69 -23.74 0.06
C SER A 111 3.37 -22.79 -1.09
N ARG A 112 4.38 -22.53 -1.95
CA ARG A 112 4.18 -21.78 -3.18
C ARG A 112 3.10 -22.41 -4.06
N GLN A 113 3.11 -23.72 -4.18
CA GLN A 113 2.16 -24.48 -4.98
C GLN A 113 0.72 -24.30 -4.49
N GLN A 114 0.49 -24.31 -3.17
CA GLN A 114 -0.83 -24.04 -2.59
C GLN A 114 -1.35 -22.65 -2.95
N PHE A 115 -0.49 -21.63 -2.94
CA PHE A 115 -0.91 -20.29 -3.34
C PHE A 115 -1.19 -20.18 -4.85
N TYR A 116 -0.40 -20.85 -5.70
CA TYR A 116 -0.68 -20.95 -7.13
C TYR A 116 -2.04 -21.62 -7.38
N TYR A 117 -2.30 -22.76 -6.76
CA TYR A 117 -3.59 -23.47 -6.90
C TYR A 117 -4.77 -22.65 -6.39
N LEU A 118 -4.59 -21.93 -5.27
CA LEU A 118 -5.62 -21.05 -4.77
C LEU A 118 -6.03 -20.01 -5.82
N LEU A 119 -5.08 -19.29 -6.38
CA LEU A 119 -5.36 -18.25 -7.38
C LEU A 119 -5.93 -18.82 -8.67
N ALA A 120 -5.39 -19.94 -9.16
CA ALA A 120 -5.90 -20.62 -10.35
C ALA A 120 -7.37 -21.04 -10.14
N ARG A 121 -7.68 -21.64 -9.00
CA ARG A 121 -9.05 -22.06 -8.65
C ARG A 121 -10.00 -20.85 -8.55
N LEU A 122 -9.60 -19.78 -7.88
CA LEU A 122 -10.43 -18.58 -7.77
C LEU A 122 -10.70 -17.95 -9.15
N SER A 123 -9.69 -17.90 -10.01
CA SER A 123 -9.88 -17.36 -11.38
C SER A 123 -10.76 -18.24 -12.27
N GLN A 124 -10.87 -19.54 -12.00
CA GLN A 124 -11.79 -20.44 -12.71
C GLN A 124 -13.25 -20.29 -12.26
N THR A 125 -13.48 -19.83 -11.00
CA THR A 125 -14.83 -19.59 -10.48
C THR A 125 -15.34 -18.18 -10.77
N THR A 126 -14.54 -17.38 -11.45
CA THR A 126 -14.85 -16.00 -11.84
C THR A 126 -14.70 -15.85 -13.34
N ASP A 127 -15.34 -14.86 -13.96
CA ASP A 127 -15.22 -14.59 -15.40
C ASP A 127 -13.89 -13.87 -15.76
N ILE A 128 -12.81 -14.15 -15.01
CA ILE A 128 -11.50 -13.59 -15.31
C ILE A 128 -10.90 -14.34 -16.52
N PRO A 129 -10.59 -13.64 -17.63
CA PRO A 129 -10.19 -14.27 -18.88
C PRO A 129 -8.76 -14.84 -18.86
N VAL A 130 -8.09 -14.80 -17.71
CA VAL A 130 -6.71 -15.28 -17.52
C VAL A 130 -6.60 -16.16 -16.29
N CYS A 131 -5.77 -17.20 -16.35
CA CYS A 131 -5.46 -18.01 -15.18
C CYS A 131 -4.55 -17.20 -14.24
N ALA A 132 -5.12 -16.73 -13.11
CA ALA A 132 -4.39 -15.89 -12.16
C ALA A 132 -3.27 -16.67 -11.47
N HIS A 133 -2.14 -16.00 -11.26
CA HIS A 133 -1.00 -16.52 -10.51
C HIS A 133 -0.27 -15.38 -9.76
N PRO A 134 0.57 -15.69 -8.74
CA PRO A 134 1.15 -14.66 -7.85
C PRO A 134 1.92 -13.54 -8.55
N HIS A 135 2.62 -13.83 -9.66
CA HIS A 135 3.32 -12.79 -10.39
C HIS A 135 2.40 -11.77 -11.05
N MET A 136 1.16 -12.17 -11.41
CA MET A 136 0.17 -11.24 -11.97
C MET A 136 -0.31 -10.24 -10.92
N LEU A 137 -0.44 -10.63 -9.64
CA LEU A 137 -0.74 -9.71 -8.53
C LEU A 137 0.39 -8.69 -8.33
N ARG A 138 1.64 -9.14 -8.40
CA ARG A 138 2.80 -8.25 -8.31
C ARG A 138 2.86 -7.26 -9.50
N HIS A 139 2.54 -7.71 -10.71
CA HIS A 139 2.44 -6.83 -11.86
C HIS A 139 1.28 -5.84 -11.70
N ALA A 140 0.13 -6.30 -11.22
CA ALA A 140 -1.02 -5.44 -10.91
C ALA A 140 -0.64 -4.34 -9.88
N CYS A 141 0.12 -4.69 -8.83
CA CYS A 141 0.68 -3.71 -7.89
C CYS A 141 1.52 -2.64 -8.62
N GLY A 142 2.44 -3.05 -9.48
CA GLY A 142 3.30 -2.13 -10.21
C GLY A 142 2.51 -1.17 -11.12
N TYR A 143 1.49 -1.66 -11.81
CA TYR A 143 0.59 -0.83 -12.62
C TYR A 143 -0.25 0.10 -11.74
N ALA A 144 -0.85 -0.40 -10.65
CA ALA A 144 -1.63 0.42 -9.73
C ALA A 144 -0.80 1.56 -9.11
N LEU A 145 0.46 1.32 -8.75
CA LEU A 145 1.36 2.36 -8.27
C LEU A 145 1.63 3.42 -9.36
N ALA A 146 1.86 3.00 -10.61
CA ALA A 146 2.06 3.91 -11.73
C ALA A 146 0.81 4.76 -12.02
N ASP A 147 -0.37 4.14 -11.98
CA ASP A 147 -1.66 4.81 -12.20
C ASP A 147 -1.97 5.82 -11.09
N ASN A 148 -1.52 5.54 -9.86
CA ASN A 148 -1.57 6.50 -8.74
C ASN A 148 -0.46 7.56 -8.77
N GLY A 149 0.29 7.67 -9.86
CA GLY A 149 1.27 8.73 -10.06
C GLY A 149 2.66 8.47 -9.44
N ALA A 150 2.93 7.28 -8.94
CA ALA A 150 4.26 6.94 -8.46
C ALA A 150 5.28 6.95 -9.62
N ASP A 151 6.44 7.57 -9.39
CA ASP A 151 7.50 7.56 -10.38
C ASP A 151 8.20 6.19 -10.47
N THR A 152 8.95 5.99 -11.55
CA THR A 152 9.60 4.71 -11.84
C THR A 152 10.60 4.29 -10.74
N ARG A 153 11.29 5.24 -10.12
CA ARG A 153 12.26 4.95 -9.06
C ARG A 153 11.58 4.51 -7.78
N LEU A 154 10.52 5.21 -7.39
CA LEU A 154 9.71 4.83 -6.22
C LEU A 154 9.12 3.42 -6.40
N ILE A 155 8.57 3.11 -7.59
CA ILE A 155 8.05 1.77 -7.90
C ILE A 155 9.17 0.72 -7.85
N GLN A 156 10.36 1.05 -8.35
CA GLN A 156 11.52 0.17 -8.29
C GLN A 156 11.87 -0.20 -6.84
N ASP A 157 11.98 0.80 -5.98
CA ASP A 157 12.35 0.65 -4.59
C ASP A 157 11.24 -0.10 -3.81
N TYR A 158 9.97 0.26 -4.05
CA TYR A 158 8.82 -0.40 -3.45
C TYR A 158 8.74 -1.89 -3.77
N LEU A 159 8.92 -2.24 -5.03
CA LEU A 159 8.91 -3.64 -5.46
C LEU A 159 10.24 -4.36 -5.18
N GLY A 160 11.32 -3.67 -4.88
CA GLY A 160 12.66 -4.24 -4.71
C GLY A 160 13.20 -4.85 -6.01
N HIS A 161 13.15 -4.09 -7.11
CA HIS A 161 13.76 -4.47 -8.36
C HIS A 161 15.21 -4.01 -8.43
N ARG A 162 16.18 -4.94 -8.58
CA ARG A 162 17.60 -4.57 -8.78
C ARG A 162 17.83 -3.80 -10.08
N ASN A 163 17.13 -4.17 -11.14
CA ASN A 163 17.24 -3.55 -12.45
C ASN A 163 15.99 -2.74 -12.76
N ILE A 164 16.17 -1.45 -12.98
CA ILE A 164 15.10 -0.50 -13.31
C ILE A 164 14.32 -0.91 -14.57
N ARG A 165 14.95 -1.62 -15.51
CA ARG A 165 14.27 -2.13 -16.72
C ARG A 165 13.05 -2.97 -16.41
N HIS A 166 13.03 -3.66 -15.26
CA HIS A 166 11.85 -4.43 -14.81
C HIS A 166 10.71 -3.54 -14.35
N THR A 167 10.98 -2.27 -14.04
CA THR A 167 10.01 -1.29 -13.55
C THR A 167 9.49 -0.37 -14.65
N VAL A 168 10.33 -0.01 -15.61
CA VAL A 168 9.99 0.89 -16.73
C VAL A 168 8.70 0.48 -17.44
N ARG A 169 8.41 -0.82 -17.54
CA ARG A 169 7.19 -1.34 -18.17
C ARG A 169 5.90 -0.79 -17.56
N TYR A 170 5.89 -0.49 -16.27
CA TYR A 170 4.68 0.00 -15.58
C TYR A 170 4.42 1.47 -15.90
N THR A 171 5.45 2.26 -16.01
CA THR A 171 5.34 3.70 -16.28
C THR A 171 5.32 4.01 -17.78
N ALA A 172 5.96 3.19 -18.61
CA ALA A 172 5.99 3.41 -20.06
C ALA A 172 4.60 3.29 -20.72
N SER A 173 3.73 2.41 -20.21
CA SER A 173 2.37 2.20 -20.73
C SER A 173 1.33 3.16 -20.15
N ASN A 174 1.69 3.96 -19.14
CA ASN A 174 0.75 4.87 -18.49
C ASN A 174 0.74 6.24 -19.22
N ALA A 175 -0.23 6.44 -20.12
CA ALA A 175 -0.41 7.70 -20.85
C ALA A 175 -0.80 8.87 -19.93
N ALA A 176 -1.45 8.62 -18.79
CA ALA A 176 -1.88 9.66 -17.85
C ALA A 176 -0.71 10.48 -17.29
N ARG A 177 0.50 9.90 -17.23
CA ARG A 177 1.74 10.59 -16.81
C ARG A 177 2.09 11.79 -17.67
N PHE A 178 1.63 11.82 -18.91
CA PHE A 178 1.87 12.93 -19.83
C PHE A 178 0.88 14.06 -19.69
N GLY A 179 -0.26 13.83 -19.03
CA GLY A 179 -1.37 14.80 -18.91
C GLY A 179 -1.02 16.09 -18.14
N GLY A 180 0.10 16.13 -17.42
CA GLY A 180 0.54 17.30 -16.65
C GLY A 180 1.84 17.93 -17.13
N VAL A 181 2.50 17.36 -18.16
CA VAL A 181 3.86 17.77 -18.58
C VAL A 181 3.95 19.24 -18.97
N TRP A 182 2.92 19.79 -19.60
CA TRP A 182 2.85 21.19 -20.04
C TRP A 182 2.08 22.09 -19.08
N ARG A 183 1.53 21.58 -17.98
CA ARG A 183 0.91 22.42 -16.95
C ARG A 183 2.00 23.06 -16.11
N ARG A 184 2.17 24.39 -16.22
CA ARG A 184 3.01 25.16 -15.29
C ARG A 184 2.54 24.84 -13.86
N LYS A 185 3.41 24.35 -13.00
CA LYS A 185 3.16 24.31 -11.56
C LYS A 185 2.90 25.76 -11.14
N ARG A 186 1.66 26.11 -10.82
CA ARG A 186 1.35 27.37 -10.12
C ARG A 186 2.23 27.34 -8.88
N GLY A 187 3.22 28.24 -8.83
CA GLY A 187 4.08 28.40 -7.67
C GLY A 187 3.21 28.54 -6.44
N ARG A 188 3.51 27.80 -5.38
CA ARG A 188 3.00 28.15 -4.04
C ARG A 188 3.37 29.61 -3.84
N LYS A 189 2.36 30.50 -3.82
CA LYS A 189 2.54 31.87 -3.33
C LYS A 189 3.08 31.69 -1.91
N GLY A 190 4.37 32.02 -1.73
CA GLY A 190 4.94 32.17 -0.42
C GLY A 190 4.06 33.15 0.35
N GLN A 191 3.65 32.80 1.55
CA GLN A 191 3.22 33.76 2.54
C GLN A 191 4.43 34.65 2.79
N GLN A 192 4.48 35.77 2.05
CA GLN A 192 5.28 36.90 2.48
C GLN A 192 4.57 37.44 3.72
N ASN A 193 5.17 37.23 4.88
CA ASN A 193 4.92 38.01 6.06
C ASN A 193 5.31 39.44 5.73
N ASP A 194 4.34 40.31 5.48
CA ASP A 194 4.53 41.74 5.48
C ASP A 194 4.96 42.16 6.89
N PRO A 195 6.12 42.81 7.04
CA PRO A 195 6.46 43.43 8.30
C PRO A 195 5.51 44.62 8.51
N LYS A 196 4.64 44.52 9.51
CA LYS A 196 3.73 45.59 9.96
C LYS A 196 4.50 46.88 10.09
N CYS A 197 4.19 47.82 9.26
CA CYS A 197 4.52 49.24 9.42
C CYS A 197 4.07 49.71 10.78
N LYS A 198 5.01 50.13 11.64
CA LYS A 198 4.70 50.84 12.89
C LYS A 198 4.21 52.23 12.56
N PRO A 199 3.12 52.73 13.15
CA PRO A 199 2.73 54.14 13.00
C PRO A 199 3.75 55.05 13.75
N PRO A 200 3.96 56.29 13.29
CA PRO A 200 4.91 57.21 13.88
C PRO A 200 4.42 57.71 15.23
N LEU A 201 5.39 57.81 16.16
CA LEU A 201 5.24 58.44 17.46
C LEU A 201 4.95 59.96 17.25
N THR A 202 3.78 60.45 17.64
CA THR A 202 3.53 61.84 17.80
C THR A 202 3.77 62.25 19.26
N ASP A 203 4.67 63.19 19.39
CA ASP A 203 5.12 63.88 20.61
C ASP A 203 4.00 64.62 21.29
N GLY A 204 4.15 64.71 22.59
CA GLY A 204 3.21 65.22 23.56
C GLY A 204 2.82 66.67 23.45
N ARG A 205 1.78 67.02 24.13
CA ARG A 205 1.70 68.19 25.01
C ARG A 205 0.54 68.04 26.00
N ILE A 206 0.90 68.29 27.22
CA ILE A 206 0.14 68.49 28.42
C ILE A 206 -0.94 69.55 28.25
N LEU A 207 -2.11 69.37 28.82
CA LEU A 207 -2.79 70.38 29.62
C LEU A 207 -3.90 69.74 30.47
N SER A 208 -3.83 70.12 31.73
CA SER A 208 -4.68 69.98 32.88
C SER A 208 -6.17 70.33 32.66
N ASP A 209 -7.06 69.68 33.34
CA ASP A 209 -7.83 70.16 34.49
C ASP A 209 -9.21 69.46 34.62
N THR A 210 -9.39 68.99 35.81
CA THR A 210 -10.55 69.11 36.73
C THR A 210 -11.92 68.46 36.37
N HIS A 211 -12.31 67.78 37.38
CA HIS A 211 -13.63 67.62 38.03
C HIS A 211 -14.41 66.34 37.85
N LEU A 212 -14.40 65.57 38.93
CA LEU A 212 -15.47 64.74 39.51
C LEU A 212 -16.80 65.55 39.68
N PRO A 213 -17.98 64.99 40.05
CA PRO A 213 -18.27 63.63 40.54
C PRO A 213 -19.64 63.02 40.11
N CYS A 214 -19.89 61.83 40.66
CA CYS A 214 -21.15 61.22 41.12
C CYS A 214 -22.34 61.02 40.17
N GLN A 215 -22.74 59.84 39.92
CA GLN A 215 -23.70 58.97 40.68
C GLN A 215 -23.58 57.55 40.20
#